data_3764e91f7d97ad4ca5057020a0a959d3
#
_entry.id   3764e91f7d97ad4ca5057020a0a959d3
#
_cell.length_a   1.000
_cell.length_b   1.000
_cell.length_c   1.000
_cell.angle_alpha   90.00
_cell.angle_beta   90.00
_cell.angle_gamma   90.00
#
_symmetry.space_group_name_H-M   'P 1'
#
loop_
_entity.id
_entity.type
_entity.pdbx_description
1 polymer ?
#
loop_
_entity_poly.entity_id
_entity_poly.type
_entity_poly.pdbx_seq_one_letter_code
_entity_poly.pdbx_strand_id
1 'polypeptide(L)'
;MDVPPYSAAGVDVVRFPGGASERDRVAVEEPLEIRIGGEAVAVTMRTPGHDEELALGFCLSEGLRPEAARVPDDLAADADLERLLHRDAIALARAAGEPDDVDAPGFDRERLRRSFYTSSSCGVCGKGALEAVAVEAPRVESELRVPLAVVASLPDRLREAQAGFEATGGLHATGLFTAAGELVCAREDVGRHNAMDKVIGRAFLDGLLPLANHVLCVSGRLSFELVQKAAVAGCPILVAVGAPSSLAVELAGDRGITLCGFVRNGAANVYTEPWRIEPGSG
;
A
#
# COMPACT_ATOMS: atom_id res chain seq x y z
N MET A 1 -16.55 -8.08 -10.11
CA MET A 1 -15.66 -7.13 -10.83
C MET A 1 -14.77 -7.97 -11.76
N ASP A 2 -14.54 -7.49 -12.99
CA ASP A 2 -13.67 -8.22 -13.91
C ASP A 2 -12.20 -8.03 -13.50
N VAL A 3 -11.42 -9.11 -13.63
CA VAL A 3 -9.97 -9.08 -13.39
C VAL A 3 -9.34 -8.25 -14.51
N PRO A 4 -8.57 -7.21 -14.19
CA PRO A 4 -7.88 -6.44 -15.23
C PRO A 4 -7.00 -7.36 -16.07
N PRO A 5 -7.04 -7.28 -17.42
CA PRO A 5 -6.36 -8.20 -18.31
C PRO A 5 -4.83 -8.22 -18.15
N TYR A 6 -4.27 -7.15 -17.56
CA TYR A 6 -2.83 -6.99 -17.31
C TYR A 6 -2.38 -7.53 -15.94
N SER A 7 -3.31 -7.95 -15.06
CA SER A 7 -2.97 -8.38 -13.69
C SER A 7 -2.80 -9.88 -13.54
N ALA A 8 -3.15 -10.68 -14.54
CA ALA A 8 -3.05 -12.13 -14.50
C ALA A 8 -2.62 -12.71 -15.86
N ALA A 9 -1.68 -13.66 -15.83
CA ALA A 9 -1.18 -14.40 -16.98
C ALA A 9 -1.60 -15.86 -16.93
N GLY A 10 -1.85 -16.46 -18.11
CA GLY A 10 -2.14 -17.88 -18.22
C GLY A 10 -0.87 -18.71 -18.35
N VAL A 11 -0.72 -19.74 -17.54
CA VAL A 11 0.41 -20.68 -17.55
C VAL A 11 -0.09 -22.12 -17.61
N ASP A 12 0.73 -23.02 -18.18
CA ASP A 12 0.43 -24.44 -18.15
C ASP A 12 1.00 -25.06 -16.87
N VAL A 13 0.18 -25.80 -16.13
CA VAL A 13 0.58 -26.46 -14.88
C VAL A 13 0.28 -27.96 -14.94
N VAL A 14 1.01 -28.72 -14.16
CA VAL A 14 0.73 -30.15 -13.93
C VAL A 14 0.25 -30.32 -12.51
N ARG A 15 -0.99 -30.79 -12.33
CA ARG A 15 -1.57 -31.00 -11.01
C ARG A 15 -1.34 -32.41 -10.49
N PHE A 16 -0.88 -32.51 -9.26
CA PHE A 16 -0.70 -33.74 -8.54
C PHE A 16 -1.69 -33.87 -7.37
N PRO A 17 -2.12 -35.14 -7.01
CA PRO A 17 -1.81 -36.43 -7.67
C PRO A 17 -2.55 -36.57 -9.00
N GLY A 18 -2.00 -37.31 -9.92
CA GLY A 18 -2.67 -37.62 -11.20
C GLY A 18 -1.95 -37.17 -12.46
N GLY A 19 -1.08 -36.11 -12.35
CA GLY A 19 -0.23 -35.64 -13.44
C GLY A 19 -0.99 -35.03 -14.63
N ALA A 20 -2.22 -34.56 -14.44
CA ALA A 20 -2.98 -33.88 -15.50
C ALA A 20 -2.39 -32.51 -15.78
N SER A 21 -2.19 -32.16 -17.07
CA SER A 21 -1.83 -30.84 -17.51
C SER A 21 -3.08 -29.98 -17.71
N GLU A 22 -3.09 -28.78 -17.16
CA GLU A 22 -4.19 -27.84 -17.31
C GLU A 22 -3.68 -26.39 -17.37
N ARG A 23 -4.56 -25.46 -17.80
CA ARG A 23 -4.27 -24.04 -17.84
C ARG A 23 -4.64 -23.41 -16.49
N ASP A 24 -3.69 -22.68 -15.90
CA ASP A 24 -3.89 -21.92 -14.66
C ASP A 24 -3.61 -20.43 -14.88
N ARG A 25 -3.95 -19.59 -13.89
CA ARG A 25 -3.72 -18.13 -13.90
C ARG A 25 -2.83 -17.75 -12.73
N VAL A 26 -1.79 -17.00 -13.02
CA VAL A 26 -0.86 -16.45 -12.02
C VAL A 26 -0.88 -14.94 -12.06
N ALA A 27 -0.60 -14.29 -10.92
CA ALA A 27 -0.45 -12.85 -10.86
C ALA A 27 0.74 -12.40 -11.70
N VAL A 28 0.55 -11.32 -12.46
CA VAL A 28 1.65 -10.70 -13.20
C VAL A 28 2.50 -9.89 -12.23
N GLU A 29 3.82 -10.03 -12.35
CA GLU A 29 4.81 -9.29 -11.58
C GLU A 29 5.84 -8.69 -12.55
N GLU A 30 5.96 -7.35 -12.54
CA GLU A 30 6.84 -6.61 -13.42
C GLU A 30 7.54 -5.47 -12.68
N PRO A 31 8.75 -5.06 -13.11
CA PRO A 31 9.44 -3.93 -12.51
C PRO A 31 8.76 -2.60 -12.90
N LEU A 32 8.72 -1.68 -11.95
CA LEU A 32 8.36 -0.27 -12.13
C LEU A 32 9.50 0.59 -11.61
N GLU A 33 10.03 1.47 -12.47
CA GLU A 33 10.99 2.49 -12.05
C GLU A 33 10.25 3.80 -11.76
N ILE A 34 10.36 4.28 -10.51
CA ILE A 34 9.80 5.55 -10.07
C ILE A 34 10.88 6.63 -10.24
N ARG A 35 10.52 7.75 -10.88
CA ARG A 35 11.42 8.88 -11.13
C ARG A 35 10.85 10.17 -10.59
N ILE A 36 11.72 11.05 -10.09
CA ILE A 36 11.41 12.41 -9.66
C ILE A 36 12.34 13.36 -10.39
N GLY A 37 11.79 14.33 -11.14
CA GLY A 37 12.59 15.27 -11.94
C GLY A 37 13.49 14.57 -12.96
N GLY A 38 13.07 13.41 -13.50
CA GLY A 38 13.84 12.62 -14.45
C GLY A 38 14.89 11.67 -13.83
N GLU A 39 15.18 11.77 -12.54
CA GLU A 39 16.11 10.89 -11.83
C GLU A 39 15.38 9.67 -11.26
N ALA A 40 15.94 8.47 -11.46
CA ALA A 40 15.42 7.24 -10.85
C ALA A 40 15.61 7.26 -9.33
N VAL A 41 14.51 7.15 -8.58
CA VAL A 41 14.53 7.12 -7.11
C VAL A 41 14.22 5.76 -6.54
N ALA A 42 13.48 4.92 -7.27
CA ALA A 42 13.14 3.57 -6.85
C ALA A 42 12.89 2.64 -8.03
N VAL A 43 13.12 1.34 -7.80
CA VAL A 43 12.58 0.26 -8.65
C VAL A 43 11.83 -0.70 -7.73
N THR A 44 10.56 -0.96 -8.03
CA THR A 44 9.75 -1.92 -7.28
C THR A 44 9.16 -2.98 -8.20
N MET A 45 9.01 -4.21 -7.72
CA MET A 45 8.27 -5.26 -8.41
C MET A 45 6.79 -5.10 -8.06
N ARG A 46 5.93 -4.98 -9.06
CA ARG A 46 4.50 -4.72 -8.86
C ARG A 46 3.61 -5.52 -9.81
N THR A 47 2.36 -5.67 -9.46
CA THR A 47 1.32 -6.04 -10.43
C THR A 47 0.92 -4.81 -11.22
N PRO A 48 0.95 -4.84 -12.59
CA PRO A 48 0.59 -3.70 -13.42
C PRO A 48 -0.77 -3.10 -13.11
N GLY A 49 -0.90 -1.81 -13.39
CA GLY A 49 -2.10 -1.02 -13.14
C GLY A 49 -2.04 -0.19 -11.86
N HIS A 50 -2.65 0.99 -11.95
CA HIS A 50 -2.61 2.01 -10.89
C HIS A 50 -1.19 2.48 -10.55
N ASP A 51 -0.30 2.54 -11.56
CA ASP A 51 1.13 2.81 -11.38
C ASP A 51 1.36 4.25 -10.91
N GLU A 52 0.54 5.21 -11.35
CA GLU A 52 0.52 6.58 -10.83
C GLU A 52 0.22 6.61 -9.34
N GLU A 53 -0.85 5.92 -8.92
CA GLU A 53 -1.23 5.82 -7.51
C GLU A 53 -0.12 5.18 -6.69
N LEU A 54 0.55 4.12 -7.24
CA LEU A 54 1.68 3.47 -6.58
C LEU A 54 2.84 4.44 -6.38
N ALA A 55 3.24 5.16 -7.42
CA ALA A 55 4.35 6.11 -7.36
C ALA A 55 4.09 7.25 -6.38
N LEU A 56 2.87 7.82 -6.39
CA LEU A 56 2.46 8.87 -5.46
C LEU A 56 2.45 8.38 -4.02
N GLY A 57 1.80 7.24 -3.76
CA GLY A 57 1.73 6.67 -2.43
C GLY A 57 3.10 6.28 -1.88
N PHE A 58 3.98 5.73 -2.74
CA PHE A 58 5.37 5.47 -2.39
C PHE A 58 6.08 6.76 -1.96
N CYS A 59 6.03 7.82 -2.77
CA CYS A 59 6.67 9.10 -2.45
C CYS A 59 6.15 9.68 -1.12
N LEU A 60 4.83 9.69 -0.93
CA LEU A 60 4.22 10.16 0.32
C LEU A 60 4.70 9.35 1.52
N SER A 61 4.72 8.02 1.39
CA SER A 61 5.14 7.10 2.44
C SER A 61 6.61 7.26 2.83
N GLU A 62 7.45 7.71 1.89
CA GLU A 62 8.86 8.04 2.12
C GLU A 62 9.07 9.49 2.60
N GLY A 63 7.98 10.20 2.93
CA GLY A 63 8.03 11.57 3.45
C GLY A 63 8.19 12.64 2.36
N LEU A 64 8.11 12.26 1.10
CA LEU A 64 8.10 13.19 -0.02
C LEU A 64 6.67 13.73 -0.18
N ARG A 65 6.53 15.06 -0.21
CA ARG A 65 5.24 15.70 -0.47
C ARG A 65 5.23 16.17 -1.93
N PRO A 66 4.61 15.43 -2.85
CA PRO A 66 4.43 15.92 -4.21
C PRO A 66 3.51 17.14 -4.16
N GLU A 67 4.01 18.29 -4.56
CA GLU A 67 3.18 19.45 -4.83
C GLU A 67 2.49 19.22 -6.15
N ALA A 68 1.24 18.74 -6.12
CA ALA A 68 0.40 18.44 -7.28
C ALA A 68 1.09 17.56 -8.34
N ALA A 69 0.94 16.24 -8.21
CA ALA A 69 1.36 15.33 -9.26
C ALA A 69 0.46 15.48 -10.48
N ARG A 70 1.01 16.01 -11.55
CA ARG A 70 0.44 15.88 -12.90
C ARG A 70 1.23 14.80 -13.62
N VAL A 71 0.56 13.70 -13.93
CA VAL A 71 1.10 12.73 -14.89
C VAL A 71 1.02 13.39 -16.26
N PRO A 72 2.10 13.35 -17.05
CA PRO A 72 2.02 13.77 -18.46
C PRO A 72 0.98 12.93 -19.19
N ASP A 73 0.09 13.58 -19.95
CA ASP A 73 -0.99 12.96 -20.74
C ASP A 73 -0.48 11.96 -21.80
N ASP A 74 0.81 11.93 -22.08
CA ASP A 74 1.48 11.10 -23.07
C ASP A 74 1.98 9.73 -22.53
N LEU A 75 1.87 9.47 -21.24
CA LEU A 75 2.19 8.16 -20.65
C LEU A 75 1.06 7.11 -20.78
N ALA A 76 -0.14 7.52 -21.14
CA ALA A 76 -1.32 6.65 -21.28
C ALA A 76 -1.46 5.97 -22.66
N ALA A 77 -0.62 6.25 -23.66
CA ALA A 77 -0.94 5.98 -25.04
C ALA A 77 -0.11 4.88 -25.76
N ASP A 78 0.98 4.38 -25.21
CA ASP A 78 1.82 3.41 -25.92
C ASP A 78 2.09 2.14 -25.11
N ALA A 79 1.12 1.22 -25.16
CA ALA A 79 1.29 -0.18 -24.75
C ALA A 79 2.01 -0.96 -25.85
N ASP A 80 3.27 -0.66 -26.13
CA ASP A 80 4.11 -1.49 -26.98
C ASP A 80 4.88 -2.48 -26.07
N LEU A 81 4.54 -3.75 -26.17
CA LEU A 81 5.01 -4.83 -25.28
C LEU A 81 6.54 -4.95 -25.22
N GLU A 82 7.26 -4.56 -26.27
CA GLU A 82 8.73 -4.55 -26.29
C GLU A 82 9.35 -3.37 -25.50
N ARG A 83 8.60 -2.28 -25.29
CA ARG A 83 9.01 -1.16 -24.42
C ARG A 83 8.78 -1.48 -22.94
N LEU A 84 7.77 -2.29 -22.60
CA LEU A 84 7.44 -2.73 -21.23
C LEU A 84 8.56 -3.58 -20.61
N LEU A 85 9.34 -4.31 -21.40
CA LEU A 85 10.45 -5.12 -20.89
C LEU A 85 11.70 -4.30 -20.50
N HIS A 86 11.75 -3.01 -20.79
CA HIS A 86 12.95 -2.20 -20.54
C HIS A 86 12.76 -0.88 -19.80
N ARG A 87 11.56 -0.29 -19.69
CA ARG A 87 11.41 1.03 -19.05
C ARG A 87 9.95 1.42 -18.72
N ASP A 88 9.30 0.83 -17.76
CA ASP A 88 8.16 1.50 -17.13
C ASP A 88 8.70 2.54 -16.13
N ALA A 89 8.94 3.75 -16.63
CA ALA A 89 9.37 4.86 -15.82
C ALA A 89 8.22 5.85 -15.68
N ILE A 90 7.68 5.99 -14.47
CA ILE A 90 6.78 7.09 -14.15
C ILE A 90 7.65 8.29 -13.77
N ALA A 91 7.64 9.31 -14.63
CA ALA A 91 8.21 10.61 -14.30
C ALA A 91 7.19 11.38 -13.45
N LEU A 92 7.44 11.55 -12.18
CA LEU A 92 6.70 12.50 -11.36
C LEU A 92 7.18 13.90 -11.75
N ALA A 93 6.48 14.52 -12.73
CA ALA A 93 6.81 15.84 -13.20
C ALA A 93 6.40 16.89 -12.17
N ARG A 94 7.29 17.81 -11.90
CA ARG A 94 6.99 19.07 -11.21
C ARG A 94 5.95 19.86 -11.99
N ALA A 95 5.01 20.48 -11.27
CA ALA A 95 4.17 21.55 -11.85
C ALA A 95 5.06 22.62 -12.48
N ALA A 96 4.79 22.95 -13.72
CA ALA A 96 5.58 23.77 -14.61
C ALA A 96 6.10 25.08 -13.97
N GLY A 97 7.42 25.21 -13.93
CA GLY A 97 8.13 26.41 -13.49
C GLY A 97 9.59 26.12 -13.23
N GLU A 98 10.38 26.09 -14.31
CA GLU A 98 11.84 26.09 -14.43
C GLU A 98 12.66 24.92 -13.85
N PRO A 99 13.70 24.47 -14.59
CA PRO A 99 14.52 23.31 -14.25
C PRO A 99 15.71 23.72 -13.39
N ASP A 100 15.52 24.06 -12.13
CA ASP A 100 16.63 24.17 -11.20
C ASP A 100 16.18 24.02 -9.75
N ASP A 101 16.83 23.06 -9.09
CA ASP A 101 16.88 22.84 -7.64
C ASP A 101 15.55 22.70 -6.87
N VAL A 102 15.10 21.45 -6.80
CA VAL A 102 14.18 21.05 -5.74
C VAL A 102 14.99 20.78 -4.48
N ASP A 103 15.33 21.81 -3.74
CA ASP A 103 15.54 21.72 -2.33
C ASP A 103 14.16 21.58 -1.65
N ALA A 104 13.67 20.34 -1.59
CA ALA A 104 12.65 20.01 -0.60
C ALA A 104 13.39 20.04 0.75
N PRO A 105 13.11 20.99 1.67
CA PRO A 105 13.79 21.05 2.95
C PRO A 105 13.50 19.72 3.70
N GLY A 106 14.54 18.92 3.93
CA GLY A 106 14.48 17.61 4.57
C GLY A 106 14.62 16.42 3.62
N PHE A 107 14.87 16.62 2.32
CA PHE A 107 15.06 15.53 1.38
C PHE A 107 16.52 15.06 1.35
N ASP A 108 16.80 13.92 1.98
CA ASP A 108 18.11 13.26 1.92
C ASP A 108 18.11 12.23 0.79
N ARG A 109 18.60 12.63 -0.39
CA ARG A 109 18.74 11.78 -1.59
C ARG A 109 19.61 10.54 -1.34
N GLU A 110 20.57 10.65 -0.43
CA GLU A 110 21.45 9.53 -0.07
C GLU A 110 20.74 8.52 0.83
N ARG A 111 19.77 8.98 1.62
CA ARG A 111 18.90 8.14 2.43
C ARG A 111 17.98 7.27 1.56
N LEU A 112 17.39 7.81 0.49
CA LEU A 112 16.65 7.05 -0.51
C LEU A 112 17.51 6.00 -1.19
N ARG A 113 18.68 6.36 -1.71
CA ARG A 113 19.60 5.42 -2.36
C ARG A 113 19.97 4.23 -1.47
N ARG A 114 20.07 4.40 -0.15
CA ARG A 114 20.38 3.33 0.81
C ARG A 114 19.18 2.42 1.10
N SER A 115 17.95 2.93 1.01
CA SER A 115 16.72 2.17 1.28
C SER A 115 16.37 1.20 0.16
N PHE A 116 16.80 1.45 -1.08
CA PHE A 116 16.39 0.70 -2.28
C PHE A 116 17.11 -0.61 -2.53
N TYR A 117 18.21 -0.90 -1.84
CA TYR A 117 18.90 -2.20 -1.95
C TYR A 117 18.30 -3.28 -1.04
N THR A 118 17.24 -2.98 -0.31
CA THR A 118 16.57 -3.97 0.54
C THR A 118 15.42 -4.59 -0.25
N SER A 119 15.64 -5.80 -0.75
CA SER A 119 14.62 -6.59 -1.41
C SER A 119 13.35 -6.70 -0.53
N SER A 120 12.20 -6.63 -1.16
CA SER A 120 10.84 -6.67 -0.59
C SER A 120 10.50 -7.89 0.31
N SER A 121 11.45 -8.76 0.61
CA SER A 121 11.24 -10.00 1.33
C SER A 121 11.82 -10.05 2.74
N CYS A 122 12.70 -9.12 3.14
CA CYS A 122 13.37 -9.20 4.44
C CYS A 122 13.39 -7.83 5.10
N GLY A 123 12.63 -7.72 6.19
CA GLY A 123 12.63 -6.54 7.03
C GLY A 123 14.03 -6.13 7.49
N VAL A 124 14.18 -4.85 7.76
CA VAL A 124 15.40 -4.19 8.26
C VAL A 124 15.98 -4.95 9.46
N CYS A 125 17.18 -5.47 9.32
CA CYS A 125 17.90 -6.13 10.40
C CYS A 125 18.86 -5.16 11.08
N GLY A 126 18.50 -4.66 12.28
CA GLY A 126 19.39 -3.94 13.20
C GLY A 126 18.90 -2.56 13.63
N LYS A 127 19.17 -2.16 14.88
CA LYS A 127 18.72 -0.89 15.47
C LYS A 127 19.17 0.36 14.69
N GLY A 128 20.36 0.38 14.12
CA GLY A 128 20.87 1.50 13.33
C GLY A 128 20.22 1.63 11.95
N ALA A 129 19.60 0.55 11.43
CA ALA A 129 18.86 0.55 10.19
C ALA A 129 17.43 1.03 10.38
N LEU A 130 16.83 0.85 11.58
CA LEU A 130 15.49 1.35 11.92
C LEU A 130 15.43 2.86 11.96
N GLU A 131 16.45 3.52 12.56
CA GLU A 131 16.53 4.98 12.58
C GLU A 131 16.75 5.58 11.19
N ALA A 132 17.41 4.83 10.29
CA ALA A 132 17.63 5.24 8.90
C ALA A 132 16.40 5.07 8.00
N VAL A 133 15.45 4.20 8.38
CA VAL A 133 14.22 3.87 7.62
C VAL A 133 12.99 4.57 8.20
N ALA A 134 13.05 5.03 9.46
CA ALA A 134 11.93 5.72 10.09
C ALA A 134 11.70 7.07 9.42
N VAL A 135 10.63 7.18 8.65
CA VAL A 135 10.10 8.48 8.21
C VAL A 135 9.46 9.16 9.42
N GLU A 136 9.75 10.43 9.62
CA GLU A 136 9.10 11.23 10.64
C GLU A 136 7.61 11.40 10.27
N ALA A 137 6.77 10.52 10.81
CA ALA A 137 5.33 10.69 10.75
C ALA A 137 4.83 11.35 12.05
N PRO A 138 3.96 12.36 11.98
CA PRO A 138 3.36 12.94 13.18
C PRO A 138 2.49 11.88 13.89
N ARG A 139 2.24 12.13 15.20
CA ARG A 139 1.21 11.36 15.91
C ARG A 139 -0.14 11.61 15.24
N VAL A 140 -0.90 10.54 15.02
CA VAL A 140 -2.24 10.63 14.41
C VAL A 140 -3.23 11.10 15.46
N GLU A 141 -3.75 12.31 15.28
CA GLU A 141 -4.78 12.91 16.11
C GLU A 141 -6.14 12.71 15.43
N SER A 142 -7.01 11.92 16.06
CA SER A 142 -8.36 11.66 15.55
C SER A 142 -9.24 11.13 16.67
N GLU A 143 -10.45 11.64 16.75
CA GLU A 143 -11.51 11.19 17.66
C GLU A 143 -12.40 10.11 17.03
N LEU A 144 -12.01 9.58 15.88
CA LEU A 144 -12.76 8.52 15.19
C LEU A 144 -13.00 7.34 16.12
N ARG A 145 -14.26 6.89 16.19
CA ARG A 145 -14.69 5.66 16.85
C ARG A 145 -15.46 4.80 15.86
N VAL A 146 -15.22 3.51 15.90
CA VAL A 146 -15.86 2.57 14.98
C VAL A 146 -16.38 1.36 15.75
N PRO A 147 -17.63 0.94 15.55
CA PRO A 147 -18.18 -0.25 16.17
C PRO A 147 -17.37 -1.51 15.82
N LEU A 148 -17.15 -2.40 16.79
CA LEU A 148 -16.44 -3.67 16.57
C LEU A 148 -17.06 -4.47 15.42
N ALA A 149 -18.39 -4.47 15.30
CA ALA A 149 -19.08 -5.18 14.22
C ALA A 149 -18.68 -4.67 12.83
N VAL A 150 -18.44 -3.36 12.69
CA VAL A 150 -17.94 -2.77 11.44
C VAL A 150 -16.52 -3.23 11.19
N VAL A 151 -15.60 -3.04 12.17
CA VAL A 151 -14.19 -3.44 12.05
C VAL A 151 -14.07 -4.92 11.66
N ALA A 152 -14.86 -5.78 12.32
CA ALA A 152 -14.86 -7.22 12.09
C ALA A 152 -15.39 -7.63 10.71
N SER A 153 -16.17 -6.78 10.05
CA SER A 153 -16.69 -7.02 8.69
C SER A 153 -15.75 -6.58 7.56
N LEU A 154 -14.76 -5.72 7.87
CA LEU A 154 -13.91 -5.12 6.83
C LEU A 154 -13.10 -6.13 6.02
N PRO A 155 -12.53 -7.20 6.62
CA PRO A 155 -11.81 -8.21 5.84
C PRO A 155 -12.68 -8.91 4.79
N ASP A 156 -13.92 -9.23 5.13
CA ASP A 156 -14.84 -9.88 4.19
C ASP A 156 -15.22 -8.93 3.05
N ARG A 157 -15.51 -7.67 3.36
CA ARG A 157 -15.77 -6.62 2.35
C ARG A 157 -14.54 -6.37 1.46
N LEU A 158 -13.33 -6.40 2.03
CA LEU A 158 -12.11 -6.31 1.23
C LEU A 158 -11.98 -7.53 0.32
N ARG A 159 -12.28 -8.74 0.82
CA ARG A 159 -12.21 -9.98 0.05
C ARG A 159 -13.14 -9.97 -1.16
N GLU A 160 -14.34 -9.40 -1.03
CA GLU A 160 -15.29 -9.21 -2.14
C GLU A 160 -14.73 -8.31 -3.25
N ALA A 161 -13.81 -7.40 -2.93
CA ALA A 161 -13.18 -6.49 -3.88
C ALA A 161 -11.89 -7.06 -4.54
N GLN A 162 -11.45 -8.27 -4.16
CA GLN A 162 -10.21 -8.90 -4.60
C GLN A 162 -10.38 -9.83 -5.81
N ALA A 163 -10.79 -9.28 -6.96
CA ALA A 163 -10.99 -10.06 -8.19
C ALA A 163 -9.69 -10.70 -8.71
N GLY A 164 -8.55 -10.01 -8.57
CA GLY A 164 -7.24 -10.52 -8.98
C GLY A 164 -6.78 -11.69 -8.09
N PHE A 165 -6.94 -11.58 -6.78
CA PHE A 165 -6.68 -12.68 -5.85
C PHE A 165 -7.62 -13.87 -6.11
N GLU A 166 -8.90 -13.63 -6.39
CA GLU A 166 -9.85 -14.69 -6.72
C GLU A 166 -9.41 -15.49 -7.94
N ALA A 167 -8.83 -14.80 -8.92
CA ALA A 167 -8.40 -15.43 -10.17
C ALA A 167 -7.04 -16.12 -10.08
N THR A 168 -6.15 -15.70 -9.17
CA THR A 168 -4.73 -16.11 -9.17
C THR A 168 -4.24 -16.67 -7.84
N GLY A 169 -4.89 -16.32 -6.73
CA GLY A 169 -4.44 -16.64 -5.38
C GLY A 169 -3.15 -15.92 -4.95
N GLY A 170 -2.55 -15.08 -5.81
CA GLY A 170 -1.19 -14.55 -5.64
C GLY A 170 -1.09 -13.08 -5.26
N LEU A 171 -2.21 -12.40 -4.97
CA LEU A 171 -2.21 -10.96 -4.69
C LEU A 171 -2.54 -10.63 -3.23
N HIS A 172 -1.94 -9.57 -2.75
CA HIS A 172 -2.34 -8.87 -1.54
C HIS A 172 -3.29 -7.73 -1.87
N ALA A 173 -4.07 -7.29 -0.89
CA ALA A 173 -4.94 -6.13 -1.04
C ALA A 173 -4.88 -5.19 0.16
N THR A 174 -5.15 -3.92 -0.13
CA THR A 174 -5.48 -2.89 0.84
C THR A 174 -6.79 -2.23 0.43
N GLY A 175 -7.67 -1.99 1.39
CA GLY A 175 -8.92 -1.24 1.24
C GLY A 175 -8.96 -0.02 2.15
N LEU A 176 -9.49 1.07 1.63
CA LEU A 176 -9.87 2.26 2.39
C LEU A 176 -11.37 2.24 2.64
N PHE A 177 -11.77 2.44 3.88
CA PHE A 177 -13.16 2.38 4.30
C PHE A 177 -13.57 3.63 5.08
N THR A 178 -14.84 4.00 4.97
CA THR A 178 -15.46 4.99 5.87
C THR A 178 -15.63 4.43 7.27
N ALA A 179 -15.96 5.28 8.25
CA ALA A 179 -16.32 4.85 9.61
C ALA A 179 -17.55 3.90 9.65
N ALA A 180 -18.42 3.97 8.66
CA ALA A 180 -19.58 3.06 8.51
C ALA A 180 -19.19 1.72 7.84
N GLY A 181 -17.94 1.55 7.45
CA GLY A 181 -17.42 0.37 6.78
C GLY A 181 -17.76 0.30 5.29
N GLU A 182 -18.11 1.41 4.67
CA GLU A 182 -18.31 1.49 3.22
C GLU A 182 -16.95 1.53 2.54
N LEU A 183 -16.77 0.72 1.50
CA LEU A 183 -15.53 0.69 0.72
C LEU A 183 -15.41 1.95 -0.14
N VAL A 184 -14.37 2.75 0.11
CA VAL A 184 -14.02 3.92 -0.71
C VAL A 184 -13.21 3.48 -1.93
N CYS A 185 -12.14 2.72 -1.70
CA CYS A 185 -11.35 2.10 -2.76
C CYS A 185 -10.62 0.86 -2.24
N ALA A 186 -10.29 -0.05 -3.16
CA ALA A 186 -9.39 -1.17 -2.90
C ALA A 186 -8.38 -1.31 -4.02
N ARG A 187 -7.16 -1.75 -3.68
CA ARG A 187 -6.10 -2.03 -4.64
C ARG A 187 -5.43 -3.35 -4.30
N GLU A 188 -5.11 -4.09 -5.37
CA GLU A 188 -4.39 -5.35 -5.30
C GLU A 188 -2.99 -5.19 -5.89
N ASP A 189 -2.04 -5.93 -5.33
CA ASP A 189 -0.67 -6.03 -5.82
C ASP A 189 -0.01 -7.32 -5.29
N VAL A 190 0.99 -7.84 -6.01
CA VAL A 190 1.83 -8.94 -5.54
C VAL A 190 2.58 -8.56 -4.25
N GLY A 191 2.90 -7.27 -4.10
CA GLY A 191 3.52 -6.68 -2.92
C GLY A 191 2.48 -6.02 -2.00
N ARG A 192 2.38 -6.49 -0.73
CA ARG A 192 1.46 -5.86 0.25
C ARG A 192 1.74 -4.37 0.49
N HIS A 193 3.01 -3.94 0.39
CA HIS A 193 3.40 -2.53 0.54
C HIS A 193 2.90 -1.71 -0.65
N ASN A 194 3.06 -2.24 -1.85
CA ASN A 194 2.57 -1.60 -3.08
C ASN A 194 1.04 -1.47 -3.07
N ALA A 195 0.32 -2.50 -2.62
CA ALA A 195 -1.14 -2.43 -2.49
C ALA A 195 -1.57 -1.26 -1.58
N MET A 196 -0.82 -1.02 -0.49
CA MET A 196 -1.10 0.09 0.42
C MET A 196 -0.71 1.44 -0.19
N ASP A 197 0.45 1.52 -0.87
CA ASP A 197 0.86 2.73 -1.57
C ASP A 197 -0.15 3.13 -2.66
N LYS A 198 -0.65 2.17 -3.44
CA LYS A 198 -1.72 2.43 -4.42
C LYS A 198 -2.95 3.07 -3.76
N VAL A 199 -3.39 2.58 -2.60
CA VAL A 199 -4.53 3.14 -1.87
C VAL A 199 -4.24 4.54 -1.33
N ILE A 200 -3.04 4.76 -0.77
CA ILE A 200 -2.63 6.08 -0.26
C ILE A 200 -2.51 7.09 -1.41
N GLY A 201 -1.91 6.68 -2.54
CA GLY A 201 -1.83 7.52 -3.73
C GLY A 201 -3.20 7.86 -4.30
N ARG A 202 -4.13 6.89 -4.33
CA ARG A 202 -5.52 7.14 -4.71
C ARG A 202 -6.19 8.14 -3.78
N ALA A 203 -6.04 7.97 -2.46
CA ALA A 203 -6.59 8.90 -1.47
C ALA A 203 -6.01 10.31 -1.60
N PHE A 204 -4.74 10.43 -1.97
CA PHE A 204 -4.12 11.73 -2.27
C PHE A 204 -4.77 12.39 -3.49
N LEU A 205 -4.94 11.66 -4.60
CA LEU A 205 -5.57 12.17 -5.82
C LEU A 205 -7.01 12.60 -5.59
N ASP A 206 -7.72 11.93 -4.68
CA ASP A 206 -9.09 12.27 -4.29
C ASP A 206 -9.18 13.40 -3.25
N GLY A 207 -8.04 13.94 -2.76
CA GLY A 207 -8.01 15.00 -1.75
C GLY A 207 -8.47 14.54 -0.37
N LEU A 208 -8.35 13.25 -0.05
CA LEU A 208 -8.82 12.65 1.21
C LEU A 208 -7.77 12.67 2.34
N LEU A 209 -6.49 13.01 2.04
CA LEU A 209 -5.47 13.09 3.07
C LEU A 209 -5.59 14.37 3.91
N PRO A 210 -5.37 14.28 5.24
CA PRO A 210 -5.11 13.08 6.04
C PRO A 210 -6.37 12.21 6.22
N LEU A 211 -6.17 10.89 6.35
CA LEU A 211 -7.24 9.89 6.48
C LEU A 211 -7.86 9.84 7.88
N ALA A 212 -8.01 10.99 8.56
CA ALA A 212 -8.40 11.09 9.97
C ALA A 212 -9.79 10.49 10.30
N ASN A 213 -10.66 10.31 9.29
CA ASN A 213 -12.01 9.76 9.43
C ASN A 213 -12.20 8.43 8.68
N HIS A 214 -11.12 7.73 8.38
CA HIS A 214 -11.15 6.50 7.59
C HIS A 214 -10.46 5.35 8.33
N VAL A 215 -10.67 4.14 7.81
CA VAL A 215 -10.06 2.90 8.26
C VAL A 215 -9.32 2.26 7.10
N LEU A 216 -8.07 1.87 7.31
CA LEU A 216 -7.32 1.03 6.37
C LEU A 216 -7.46 -0.44 6.78
N CYS A 217 -7.76 -1.31 5.83
CA CYS A 217 -7.80 -2.75 6.01
C CYS A 217 -6.87 -3.44 5.02
N VAL A 218 -6.00 -4.35 5.51
CA VAL A 218 -5.05 -5.10 4.69
C VAL A 218 -5.31 -6.60 4.76
N SER A 219 -5.15 -7.30 3.65
CA SER A 219 -5.38 -8.74 3.54
C SER A 219 -4.28 -9.61 4.16
N GLY A 220 -3.16 -9.01 4.55
CA GLY A 220 -1.96 -9.70 5.03
C GLY A 220 -1.65 -9.48 6.50
N ARG A 221 -0.35 -9.63 6.84
CA ARG A 221 0.22 -9.31 8.15
C ARG A 221 0.52 -7.82 8.28
N LEU A 222 0.59 -7.32 9.51
CA LEU A 222 0.99 -5.95 9.84
C LEU A 222 2.48 -5.90 10.14
N SER A 223 3.25 -5.26 9.27
CA SER A 223 4.66 -4.96 9.47
C SER A 223 4.85 -3.51 9.93
N PHE A 224 6.07 -3.20 10.38
CA PHE A 224 6.49 -1.85 10.72
C PHE A 224 6.17 -0.85 9.60
N GLU A 225 6.53 -1.20 8.35
CA GLU A 225 6.37 -0.33 7.19
C GLU A 225 4.89 -0.01 6.91
N LEU A 226 3.97 -0.98 7.07
CA LEU A 226 2.54 -0.73 6.88
C LEU A 226 1.98 0.24 7.93
N VAL A 227 2.44 0.13 9.18
CA VAL A 227 2.07 1.08 10.23
C VAL A 227 2.65 2.46 9.94
N GLN A 228 3.92 2.55 9.50
CA GLN A 228 4.54 3.80 9.09
C GLN A 228 3.75 4.48 7.96
N LYS A 229 3.37 3.75 6.92
CA LYS A 229 2.55 4.25 5.81
C LYS A 229 1.19 4.76 6.30
N ALA A 230 0.52 4.03 7.20
CA ALA A 230 -0.74 4.47 7.80
C ALA A 230 -0.57 5.77 8.62
N ALA A 231 0.54 5.90 9.37
CA ALA A 231 0.86 7.09 10.14
C ALA A 231 1.09 8.31 9.24
N VAL A 232 1.88 8.16 8.17
CA VAL A 232 2.14 9.23 7.19
C VAL A 232 0.85 9.67 6.50
N ALA A 233 -0.04 8.71 6.19
CA ALA A 233 -1.36 9.00 5.62
C ALA A 233 -2.34 9.60 6.64
N GLY A 234 -1.99 9.64 7.93
CA GLY A 234 -2.85 10.17 9.00
C GLY A 234 -4.06 9.27 9.31
N CYS A 235 -3.94 7.95 9.08
CA CYS A 235 -5.04 7.00 9.31
C CYS A 235 -5.05 6.50 10.77
N PRO A 236 -6.14 6.70 11.53
CA PRO A 236 -6.18 6.37 12.95
C PRO A 236 -6.41 4.88 13.26
N ILE A 237 -6.92 4.10 12.31
CA ILE A 237 -7.27 2.69 12.52
C ILE A 237 -6.73 1.85 11.36
N LEU A 238 -5.88 0.87 11.69
CA LEU A 238 -5.33 -0.10 10.75
C LEU A 238 -5.75 -1.52 11.13
N VAL A 239 -6.42 -2.20 10.21
CA VAL A 239 -7.05 -3.51 10.39
C VAL A 239 -6.36 -4.55 9.52
N ALA A 240 -6.17 -5.77 10.02
CA ALA A 240 -5.61 -6.88 9.25
C ALA A 240 -6.20 -8.24 9.62
N VAL A 241 -6.24 -9.12 8.63
CA VAL A 241 -6.55 -10.55 8.81
C VAL A 241 -5.43 -11.27 9.58
N GLY A 242 -4.18 -10.85 9.34
CA GLY A 242 -2.98 -11.46 9.90
C GLY A 242 -2.50 -10.83 11.21
N ALA A 243 -1.37 -11.34 11.68
CA ALA A 243 -0.71 -10.90 12.92
C ALA A 243 0.11 -9.62 12.71
N PRO A 244 0.23 -8.76 13.73
CA PRO A 244 1.25 -7.71 13.78
C PRO A 244 2.61 -8.27 14.22
N SER A 245 3.69 -7.61 13.80
CA SER A 245 5.01 -7.77 14.42
C SER A 245 5.10 -6.93 15.71
N SER A 246 6.07 -7.26 16.59
CA SER A 246 6.31 -6.48 17.81
C SER A 246 6.60 -5.02 17.51
N LEU A 247 7.44 -4.76 16.50
CA LEU A 247 7.81 -3.42 16.09
C LEU A 247 6.62 -2.63 15.49
N ALA A 248 5.70 -3.32 14.80
CA ALA A 248 4.46 -2.71 14.32
C ALA A 248 3.55 -2.26 15.49
N VAL A 249 3.48 -3.06 16.56
CA VAL A 249 2.71 -2.70 17.76
C VAL A 249 3.34 -1.50 18.48
N GLU A 250 4.66 -1.50 18.66
CA GLU A 250 5.39 -0.39 19.28
C GLU A 250 5.17 0.92 18.50
N LEU A 251 5.40 0.91 17.18
CA LEU A 251 5.20 2.09 16.35
C LEU A 251 3.75 2.56 16.35
N ALA A 252 2.77 1.65 16.29
CA ALA A 252 1.35 2.02 16.33
C ALA A 252 0.98 2.74 17.63
N GLY A 253 1.50 2.29 18.78
CA GLY A 253 1.33 2.97 20.06
C GLY A 253 1.95 4.37 20.06
N ASP A 254 3.18 4.50 19.58
CA ASP A 254 3.89 5.78 19.51
C ASP A 254 3.18 6.79 18.58
N ARG A 255 2.61 6.31 17.49
CA ARG A 255 1.90 7.15 16.50
C ARG A 255 0.42 7.33 16.79
N GLY A 256 -0.12 6.72 17.85
CA GLY A 256 -1.53 6.86 18.23
C GLY A 256 -2.49 6.18 17.27
N ILE A 257 -2.08 5.08 16.64
CA ILE A 257 -2.88 4.30 15.70
C ILE A 257 -3.51 3.11 16.44
N THR A 258 -4.80 2.89 16.25
CA THR A 258 -5.48 1.66 16.69
C THR A 258 -5.11 0.53 15.74
N LEU A 259 -4.40 -0.47 16.26
CA LEU A 259 -3.90 -1.61 15.50
C LEU A 259 -4.75 -2.85 15.79
N CYS A 260 -5.48 -3.34 14.78
CA CYS A 260 -6.34 -4.51 14.87
C CYS A 260 -5.78 -5.66 14.03
N GLY A 261 -5.43 -6.78 14.66
CA GLY A 261 -4.97 -7.98 13.98
C GLY A 261 -5.89 -9.17 14.22
N PHE A 262 -5.68 -10.25 13.44
CA PHE A 262 -6.50 -11.48 13.48
C PHE A 262 -7.99 -11.22 13.34
N VAL A 263 -8.36 -10.19 12.57
CA VAL A 263 -9.75 -9.79 12.40
C VAL A 263 -10.47 -10.78 11.50
N ARG A 264 -11.41 -11.53 12.09
CA ARG A 264 -12.20 -12.58 11.42
C ARG A 264 -13.35 -13.06 12.31
N ASN A 265 -14.39 -13.59 11.70
CA ASN A 265 -15.50 -14.24 12.41
C ASN A 265 -16.13 -13.36 13.51
N GLY A 266 -16.29 -12.07 13.24
CA GLY A 266 -16.90 -11.15 14.21
C GLY A 266 -15.97 -10.70 15.34
N ALA A 267 -14.68 -11.07 15.34
CA ALA A 267 -13.73 -10.78 16.40
C ALA A 267 -12.48 -10.04 15.86
N ALA A 268 -11.80 -9.33 16.77
CA ALA A 268 -10.54 -8.63 16.50
C ALA A 268 -9.66 -8.62 17.76
N ASN A 269 -8.34 -8.74 17.58
CA ASN A 269 -7.37 -8.42 18.62
C ASN A 269 -6.94 -6.98 18.46
N VAL A 270 -7.23 -6.13 19.43
CA VAL A 270 -6.82 -4.72 19.43
C VAL A 270 -5.57 -4.57 20.27
N TYR A 271 -4.46 -4.17 19.65
CA TYR A 271 -3.14 -4.12 20.28
C TYR A 271 -2.80 -2.75 20.86
N THR A 272 -3.30 -1.67 20.23
CA THR A 272 -3.01 -0.29 20.61
C THR A 272 -4.27 0.57 20.51
N GLU A 273 -4.35 1.66 21.29
CA GLU A 273 -5.42 2.67 21.26
C GLU A 273 -6.85 2.05 21.21
N PRO A 274 -7.23 1.13 22.15
CA PRO A 274 -8.47 0.34 22.05
C PRO A 274 -9.74 1.19 22.19
N TRP A 275 -9.65 2.40 22.68
CA TRP A 275 -10.77 3.31 22.90
C TRP A 275 -11.49 3.73 21.61
N ARG A 276 -10.85 3.56 20.45
CA ARG A 276 -11.50 3.81 19.14
C ARG A 276 -12.40 2.68 18.69
N ILE A 277 -12.35 1.52 19.33
CA ILE A 277 -13.23 0.39 18.97
C ILE A 277 -14.36 0.35 20.00
N GLU A 278 -15.58 0.59 19.53
CA GLU A 278 -16.76 0.53 20.36
C GLU A 278 -17.22 -0.93 20.48
N PRO A 279 -17.25 -1.49 21.70
CA PRO A 279 -17.78 -2.83 21.88
C PRO A 279 -19.26 -2.85 21.47
N GLY A 280 -19.67 -3.91 20.76
CA GLY A 280 -21.08 -4.12 20.46
C GLY A 280 -21.91 -4.16 21.73
N SER A 281 -23.12 -3.61 21.66
CA SER A 281 -24.12 -3.82 22.73
C SER A 281 -24.36 -5.33 22.84
N GLY A 282 -23.94 -5.93 23.96
CA GLY A 282 -24.15 -7.34 24.25
C GLY A 282 -25.63 -7.70 24.38
#